data_161ec607ccee3ecad09a4a93a33fff99
#
_entry.id   161ec607ccee3ecad09a4a93a33fff99
#
_cell.length_a   1.000
_cell.length_b   1.000
_cell.length_c   1.000
_cell.angle_alpha   90.00
_cell.angle_beta   90.00
_cell.angle_gamma   90.00
#
_symmetry.space_group_name_H-M   'P 1'
#
loop_
_entity.id
_entity.type
_entity.pdbx_description
1 polymer ?
#
loop_
_entity_poly.entity_id
_entity_poly.type
_entity_poly.pdbx_seq_one_letter_code
_entity_poly.pdbx_strand_id
1 'polypeptide(L)'
;RVNHPALPGSKGHEYWQRDFTGSSGLFSFVLKKRLNDAELASYLDNFTLFSMAYSWGGFESLILPNQPEQIAALRPGGEVDFEGTLIRLHIGLENVDDLIADLSAGFERIV
;
A
#
# COMPACT_ATOMS: atom_id res chain seq x y z
N ARG A 1 -5.04 8.15 -3.02
CA ARG A 1 -4.29 7.90 -4.26
C ARG A 1 -3.73 6.49 -4.25
N VAL A 2 -3.83 5.79 -5.36
CA VAL A 2 -3.19 4.48 -5.57
C VAL A 2 -1.96 4.68 -6.45
N ASN A 3 -0.82 4.14 -6.00
CA ASN A 3 0.45 4.18 -6.71
C ASN A 3 0.71 2.83 -7.37
N HIS A 4 0.23 2.67 -8.59
CA HIS A 4 0.42 1.45 -9.38
C HIS A 4 0.69 1.85 -10.83
N PRO A 5 1.77 1.37 -11.46
CA PRO A 5 2.18 1.85 -12.79
C PRO A 5 1.18 1.57 -13.90
N ALA A 6 0.36 0.52 -13.76
CA ALA A 6 -0.67 0.18 -14.76
C ALA A 6 -1.90 1.09 -14.72
N LEU A 7 -2.05 1.93 -13.69
CA LEU A 7 -3.17 2.86 -13.59
C LEU A 7 -2.92 4.11 -14.44
N PRO A 8 -3.82 4.47 -15.37
CA PRO A 8 -3.77 5.76 -16.04
C PRO A 8 -3.76 6.91 -15.02
N GLY A 9 -2.89 7.88 -15.21
CA GLY A 9 -2.70 8.99 -14.28
C GLY A 9 -1.67 8.74 -13.18
N SER A 10 -1.18 7.52 -12.99
CA SER A 10 -0.01 7.28 -12.14
C SER A 10 1.24 7.86 -12.79
N LYS A 11 2.13 8.43 -11.97
CA LYS A 11 3.40 8.98 -12.44
C LYS A 11 4.23 7.87 -13.13
N GLY A 12 4.62 8.11 -14.38
CA GLY A 12 5.39 7.14 -15.16
C GLY A 12 4.56 6.06 -15.87
N HIS A 13 3.24 6.17 -15.86
CA HIS A 13 2.36 5.19 -16.54
C HIS A 13 2.71 5.03 -18.03
N GLU A 14 3.07 6.10 -18.71
CA GLU A 14 3.46 6.07 -20.14
C GLU A 14 4.72 5.22 -20.38
N TYR A 15 5.67 5.22 -19.47
CA TYR A 15 6.87 4.37 -19.56
C TYR A 15 6.52 2.89 -19.29
N TRP A 16 5.65 2.62 -18.33
CA TRP A 16 5.15 1.29 -18.08
C TRP A 16 4.42 0.73 -19.30
N GLN A 17 3.53 1.51 -19.89
CA GLN A 17 2.76 1.10 -21.06
C GLN A 17 3.66 0.82 -22.27
N ARG A 18 4.73 1.59 -22.43
CA ARG A 18 5.69 1.44 -23.52
C ARG A 18 6.58 0.20 -23.34
N ASP A 19 7.06 -0.06 -22.13
CA ASP A 19 8.20 -0.96 -21.87
C ASP A 19 7.81 -2.29 -21.19
N PHE A 20 6.61 -2.40 -20.61
CA PHE A 20 6.19 -3.55 -19.83
C PHE A 20 4.92 -4.18 -20.38
N THR A 21 4.83 -5.52 -20.26
CA THR A 21 3.64 -6.29 -20.67
C THR A 21 2.77 -6.70 -19.49
N GLY A 22 3.18 -6.42 -18.27
CA GLY A 22 2.46 -6.75 -17.05
C GLY A 22 3.01 -5.98 -15.87
N SER A 23 2.52 -6.28 -14.69
CA SER A 23 2.93 -5.64 -13.44
C SER A 23 2.94 -6.62 -12.28
N SER A 24 3.62 -6.25 -11.19
CA SER A 24 3.71 -7.08 -9.99
C SER A 24 2.59 -6.75 -8.99
N GLY A 25 2.47 -7.59 -7.96
CA GLY A 25 1.57 -7.36 -6.83
C GLY A 25 2.15 -6.45 -5.74
N LEU A 26 3.31 -5.83 -5.97
CA LEU A 26 3.90 -4.89 -5.01
C LEU A 26 3.55 -3.46 -5.41
N PHE A 27 2.72 -2.82 -4.60
CA PHE A 27 2.28 -1.44 -4.84
C PHE A 27 1.87 -0.76 -3.55
N SER A 28 1.46 0.50 -3.62
CA SER A 28 1.05 1.25 -2.44
C SER A 28 -0.17 2.13 -2.74
N PHE A 29 -0.80 2.57 -1.66
CA PHE A 29 -1.79 3.63 -1.71
C PHE A 29 -1.61 4.59 -0.55
N VAL A 30 -2.08 5.81 -0.72
CA VAL A 30 -2.03 6.86 0.30
C VAL A 30 -3.44 7.15 0.77
N LEU A 31 -3.67 7.04 2.07
CA LEU A 31 -4.93 7.41 2.71
C LEU A 31 -5.12 8.92 2.68
N LYS A 32 -6.37 9.37 2.75
CA LYS A 32 -6.69 10.81 2.76
C LYS A 32 -6.22 11.51 4.04
N LYS A 33 -6.07 10.74 5.12
CA LYS A 33 -5.59 11.27 6.40
C LYS A 33 -4.38 10.49 6.90
N ARG A 34 -3.62 11.13 7.79
CA ARG A 34 -2.59 10.45 8.56
C ARG A 34 -3.25 9.75 9.75
N LEU A 35 -3.03 8.45 9.88
CA LEU A 35 -3.51 7.67 11.01
C LEU A 35 -2.57 7.86 12.21
N ASN A 36 -3.13 8.04 13.40
CA ASN A 36 -2.37 7.98 14.65
C ASN A 36 -2.09 6.52 15.03
N ASP A 37 -1.32 6.29 16.10
CA ASP A 37 -0.90 4.95 16.49
C ASP A 37 -2.08 4.04 16.86
N ALA A 38 -3.12 4.56 17.50
CA ALA A 38 -4.32 3.78 17.84
C ALA A 38 -5.13 3.42 16.58
N GLU A 39 -5.26 4.33 15.64
CA GLU A 39 -5.91 4.08 14.35
C GLU A 39 -5.12 3.09 13.51
N LEU A 40 -3.78 3.18 13.50
CA LEU A 40 -2.91 2.22 12.82
C LEU A 40 -3.08 0.81 13.42
N ALA A 41 -3.07 0.68 14.73
CA ALA A 41 -3.29 -0.61 15.40
C ALA A 41 -4.66 -1.18 15.05
N SER A 42 -5.72 -0.38 15.12
CA SER A 42 -7.06 -0.79 14.74
C SER A 42 -7.14 -1.28 13.29
N TYR A 43 -6.46 -0.57 12.40
CA TYR A 43 -6.43 -0.91 10.97
C TYR A 43 -5.65 -2.20 10.71
N LEU A 44 -4.42 -2.31 11.23
CA LEU A 44 -3.46 -3.34 10.85
C LEU A 44 -3.60 -4.64 11.61
N ASP A 45 -4.03 -4.60 12.88
CA ASP A 45 -4.03 -5.79 13.74
C ASP A 45 -5.22 -6.73 13.51
N ASN A 46 -6.15 -6.36 12.64
CA ASN A 46 -7.42 -7.08 12.46
C ASN A 46 -7.61 -7.66 11.05
N PHE A 47 -6.57 -7.68 10.22
CA PHE A 47 -6.65 -8.35 8.93
C PHE A 47 -6.64 -9.87 9.09
N THR A 48 -7.42 -10.56 8.26
CA THR A 48 -7.48 -12.02 8.24
C THR A 48 -6.41 -12.60 7.32
N LEU A 49 -6.18 -11.99 6.17
CA LEU A 49 -5.26 -12.49 5.15
C LEU A 49 -3.95 -11.71 5.09
N PHE A 50 -3.99 -10.38 5.24
CA PHE A 50 -2.78 -9.58 5.21
C PHE A 50 -2.03 -9.65 6.53
N SER A 51 -0.76 -10.00 6.47
CA SER A 51 0.17 -10.00 7.60
C SER A 51 1.18 -8.85 7.48
N MET A 52 1.66 -8.35 8.61
CA MET A 52 2.69 -7.32 8.62
C MET A 52 4.08 -7.93 8.48
N ALA A 53 4.75 -7.61 7.38
CA ALA A 53 6.14 -7.98 7.18
C ALA A 53 6.78 -7.12 6.08
N TYR A 54 8.10 -6.95 6.14
CA TYR A 54 8.86 -6.17 5.16
C TYR A 54 9.13 -6.93 3.86
N SER A 55 8.95 -8.24 3.83
CA SER A 55 9.15 -9.07 2.65
C SER A 55 8.17 -8.76 1.53
N TRP A 56 8.40 -9.33 0.37
CA TRP A 56 7.52 -9.28 -0.80
C TRP A 56 7.90 -10.39 -1.78
N GLY A 57 7.04 -10.64 -2.77
CA GLY A 57 7.31 -11.63 -3.82
C GLY A 57 7.00 -13.08 -3.44
N GLY A 58 6.52 -13.33 -2.22
CA GLY A 58 6.12 -14.66 -1.77
C GLY A 58 4.63 -14.95 -1.99
N PHE A 59 4.19 -16.09 -1.48
CA PHE A 59 2.80 -16.55 -1.64
C PHE A 59 1.82 -15.86 -0.67
N GLU A 60 2.31 -15.27 0.40
CA GLU A 60 1.50 -14.59 1.43
C GLU A 60 1.33 -13.11 1.11
N SER A 61 0.11 -12.60 1.23
CA SER A 61 -0.16 -11.17 1.12
C SER A 61 0.32 -10.43 2.37
N LEU A 62 1.00 -9.30 2.15
CA LEU A 62 1.64 -8.51 3.20
C LEU A 62 1.21 -7.05 3.13
N ILE A 63 1.18 -6.40 4.29
CA ILE A 63 0.79 -4.99 4.44
C ILE A 63 1.77 -4.28 5.37
N LEU A 64 2.16 -3.04 5.00
CA LEU A 64 3.01 -2.20 5.83
C LEU A 64 2.58 -0.73 5.77
N PRO A 65 2.55 -0.04 6.92
CA PRO A 65 2.33 1.39 6.96
C PRO A 65 3.65 2.15 6.84
N ASN A 66 3.59 3.34 6.28
CA ASN A 66 4.66 4.31 6.30
C ASN A 66 4.07 5.71 6.51
N GLN A 67 4.65 6.45 7.45
CA GLN A 67 4.27 7.85 7.67
C GLN A 67 5.19 8.77 6.86
N PRO A 68 4.72 9.96 6.44
CA PRO A 68 5.53 10.90 5.66
C PRO A 68 6.87 11.23 6.32
N GLU A 69 6.86 11.47 7.63
CA GLU A 69 8.06 11.80 8.40
C GLU A 69 9.10 10.66 8.44
N GLN A 70 8.66 9.41 8.41
CA GLN A 70 9.56 8.25 8.36
C GLN A 70 10.30 8.21 7.03
N ILE A 71 9.61 8.46 5.93
CA ILE A 71 10.22 8.49 4.59
C ILE A 71 11.14 9.71 4.46
N ALA A 72 10.74 10.87 4.96
CA ALA A 72 11.57 12.08 4.96
C ALA A 72 12.88 11.85 5.72
N ALA A 73 12.86 11.16 6.85
CA ALA A 73 14.04 10.84 7.63
C ALA A 73 15.02 9.93 6.89
N LEU A 74 14.50 9.01 6.05
CA LEU A 74 15.33 8.09 5.25
C LEU A 74 15.88 8.73 3.97
N ARG A 75 15.32 9.86 3.55
CA ARG A 75 15.71 10.58 2.32
C ARG A 75 16.00 12.05 2.59
N PRO A 76 17.08 12.36 3.30
CA PRO A 76 17.44 13.76 3.57
C PRO A 76 17.60 14.54 2.26
N GLY A 77 16.86 15.66 2.11
CA GLY A 77 16.85 16.47 0.90
C GLY A 77 15.99 15.92 -0.24
N GLY A 78 15.34 14.77 -0.06
CA GLY A 78 14.35 14.22 -1.01
C GLY A 78 12.95 14.76 -0.73
N GLU A 79 12.13 14.85 -1.78
CA GLU A 79 10.73 15.23 -1.64
C GLU A 79 9.87 14.04 -1.18
N VAL A 80 8.93 14.30 -0.29
CA VAL A 80 7.86 13.39 0.09
C VAL A 80 6.56 13.96 -0.47
N ASP A 81 5.95 13.27 -1.43
CA ASP A 81 4.79 13.76 -2.18
C ASP A 81 3.45 13.26 -1.64
N PHE A 82 3.39 12.91 -0.35
CA PHE A 82 2.16 12.47 0.30
C PHE A 82 2.09 12.99 1.74
N GLU A 83 0.86 13.20 2.22
CA GLU A 83 0.59 13.74 3.56
C GLU A 83 -0.11 12.72 4.47
N GLY A 84 -0.96 11.88 3.90
CA GLY A 84 -1.64 10.81 4.61
C GLY A 84 -0.72 9.63 4.91
N THR A 85 -1.24 8.61 5.59
CA THR A 85 -0.51 7.36 5.79
C THR A 85 -0.40 6.61 4.47
N LEU A 86 0.81 6.23 4.09
CA LEU A 86 1.04 5.35 2.94
C LEU A 86 0.97 3.90 3.40
N ILE A 87 0.23 3.09 2.69
CA ILE A 87 0.12 1.65 2.91
C ILE A 87 0.75 0.94 1.72
N ARG A 88 1.76 0.14 1.99
CA ARG A 88 2.36 -0.75 0.99
C ARG A 88 1.70 -2.12 1.06
N LEU A 89 1.31 -2.65 -0.09
CA LEU A 89 0.80 -4.00 -0.23
C LEU A 89 1.77 -4.85 -1.04
N HIS A 90 1.91 -6.10 -0.65
CA HIS A 90 2.33 -7.18 -1.53
C HIS A 90 1.17 -8.17 -1.63
N ILE A 91 0.74 -8.46 -2.85
CA ILE A 91 -0.36 -9.38 -3.13
C ILE A 91 0.23 -10.77 -3.39
N GLY A 92 -0.17 -11.73 -2.58
CA GLY A 92 0.21 -13.13 -2.71
C GLY A 92 -0.75 -13.93 -3.59
N LEU A 93 -0.91 -15.21 -3.27
CA LEU A 93 -1.67 -16.16 -4.08
C LEU A 93 -3.08 -16.47 -3.53
N GLU A 94 -3.53 -15.74 -2.51
CA GLU A 94 -4.87 -15.93 -1.95
C GLU A 94 -5.95 -15.50 -2.98
N ASN A 95 -7.18 -15.92 -2.77
CA ASN A 95 -8.28 -15.55 -3.64
C ASN A 95 -8.47 -14.03 -3.68
N VAL A 96 -8.60 -13.44 -4.87
CA VAL A 96 -8.66 -11.99 -5.05
C VAL A 96 -9.91 -11.37 -4.40
N ASP A 97 -11.05 -12.04 -4.44
CA ASP A 97 -12.28 -11.53 -3.83
C ASP A 97 -12.18 -11.52 -2.30
N ASP A 98 -11.51 -12.51 -1.72
CA ASP A 98 -11.24 -12.57 -0.29
C ASP A 98 -10.26 -11.47 0.15
N LEU A 99 -9.24 -11.18 -0.65
CA LEU A 99 -8.32 -10.07 -0.40
C LEU A 99 -9.03 -8.71 -0.45
N ILE A 100 -9.91 -8.52 -1.42
CA ILE A 100 -10.72 -7.29 -1.55
C ILE A 100 -11.65 -7.15 -0.33
N ALA A 101 -12.28 -8.23 0.11
CA ALA A 101 -13.15 -8.22 1.28
C ALA A 101 -12.35 -7.88 2.56
N ASP A 102 -11.17 -8.44 2.72
CA ASP A 102 -10.29 -8.17 3.87
C ASP A 102 -9.85 -6.69 3.91
N LEU A 103 -9.44 -6.13 2.76
CA LEU A 103 -9.10 -4.70 2.65
C LEU A 103 -10.32 -3.80 2.91
N SER A 104 -11.49 -4.17 2.40
CA SER A 104 -12.73 -3.41 2.61
C SER A 104 -13.08 -3.34 4.10
N ALA A 105 -13.00 -4.46 4.80
CA ALA A 105 -13.19 -4.50 6.26
C ALA A 105 -12.17 -3.62 6.99
N GLY A 106 -10.91 -3.59 6.50
CA GLY A 106 -9.88 -2.70 7.02
C GLY A 106 -10.25 -1.23 6.91
N PHE A 107 -10.75 -0.81 5.76
CA PHE A 107 -11.18 0.58 5.54
C PHE A 107 -12.34 0.97 6.45
N GLU A 108 -13.28 0.07 6.72
CA GLU A 108 -14.40 0.34 7.63
C GLU A 108 -13.94 0.63 9.06
N ARG A 109 -12.80 0.08 9.50
CA ARG A 109 -12.25 0.32 10.83
C ARG A 109 -11.68 1.71 11.04
N ILE A 110 -11.42 2.46 9.98
CA ILE A 110 -10.78 3.78 10.02
C ILE A 110 -11.64 4.91 9.45
N VAL A 111 -12.87 4.61 9.16
CA VAL A 111 -13.84 5.61 8.68
C VAL A 111 -14.29 6.54 9.80
#